data_a108114a8151e5a93ed8af531cd75b6c
#
_entry.id   a108114a8151e5a93ed8af531cd75b6c
#
_cell.length_a   1.000
_cell.length_b   1.000
_cell.length_c   1.000
_cell.angle_alpha   90.00
_cell.angle_beta   90.00
_cell.angle_gamma   90.00
#
_symmetry.space_group_name_H-M   'P 1'
#
loop_
_entity.id
_entity.type
_entity.pdbx_description
1 polymer ?
#
loop_
_entity_poly.entity_id
_entity_poly.type
_entity_poly.pdbx_seq_one_letter_code
_entity_poly.pdbx_strand_id
1 'polypeptide(L)'
;LIQQKTRDFIEGNSGYLKGDLIEAKFNVKIPWVSGGTSVAIPLLLKNARPMAVNHFRIGEALFFGKDLFTGETIEGMHNDVFKLYAQIIEITEKPDNPIGELGENVAGNTYEINEETDLSQTSLRAILDIGLLDMQPQYLEPDNKNITIVDASSDMMVIDISNSEKNYKIGDLISFKLQYMGALYLLNSDYIEKVNE
;
A
#
# COMPACT_ATOMS: atom_id res chain seq x y z
N LEU A 1 -11.48 -7.80 12.40
CA LEU A 1 -11.38 -8.40 13.76
C LEU A 1 -10.39 -7.65 14.66
N ILE A 2 -9.20 -7.29 14.15
CA ILE A 2 -8.20 -6.51 14.89
C ILE A 2 -8.71 -5.09 15.15
N GLN A 3 -9.31 -4.45 14.16
CA GLN A 3 -9.87 -3.10 14.27
C GLN A 3 -11.01 -3.03 15.29
N GLN A 4 -11.91 -4.00 15.31
CA GLN A 4 -12.97 -4.07 16.30
C GLN A 4 -12.42 -4.22 17.72
N LYS A 5 -11.44 -5.13 17.91
CA LYS A 5 -10.76 -5.31 19.20
C LYS A 5 -10.02 -4.07 19.66
N THR A 6 -9.44 -3.29 18.74
CA THR A 6 -8.76 -2.02 19.06
C THR A 6 -9.79 -0.99 19.51
N ARG A 7 -10.94 -0.92 18.84
CA ARG A 7 -12.05 -0.05 19.22
C ARG A 7 -12.60 -0.42 20.60
N ASP A 8 -12.88 -1.70 20.83
CA ASP A 8 -13.34 -2.22 22.12
C ASP A 8 -12.32 -1.99 23.25
N PHE A 9 -11.02 -2.06 22.92
CA PHE A 9 -9.93 -1.74 23.86
C PHE A 9 -9.85 -0.26 24.20
N ILE A 10 -10.08 0.63 23.22
CA ILE A 10 -10.08 2.09 23.41
C ILE A 10 -11.36 2.51 24.18
N GLU A 11 -12.50 1.90 23.86
CA GLU A 11 -13.78 2.15 24.51
C GLU A 11 -13.89 1.47 25.88
N GLY A 12 -13.12 0.41 26.12
CA GLY A 12 -13.11 -0.34 27.38
C GLY A 12 -12.11 0.20 28.40
N ASN A 13 -12.57 0.47 29.60
CA ASN A 13 -11.79 0.98 30.76
C ASN A 13 -10.62 0.09 31.22
N SER A 14 -10.28 -1.00 30.52
CA SER A 14 -9.33 -2.01 30.99
C SER A 14 -7.87 -1.54 31.07
N GLY A 15 -7.47 -0.60 30.22
CA GLY A 15 -6.12 -0.01 30.25
C GLY A 15 -5.92 0.96 31.41
N TYR A 16 -7.00 1.65 31.81
CA TYR A 16 -7.04 2.58 32.94
C TYR A 16 -6.74 1.89 34.25
N LEU A 17 -7.49 0.83 34.53
CA LEU A 17 -7.36 0.05 35.79
C LEU A 17 -5.97 -0.54 35.98
N LYS A 18 -5.26 -0.89 34.90
CA LYS A 18 -3.91 -1.48 34.99
C LYS A 18 -2.85 -0.44 35.31
N GLY A 19 -2.91 0.75 34.73
CA GLY A 19 -1.97 1.83 35.03
C GLY A 19 -2.06 2.26 36.48
N ASP A 20 -3.26 2.58 36.95
CA ASP A 20 -3.51 3.02 38.32
C ASP A 20 -3.17 1.95 39.37
N LEU A 21 -3.44 0.67 39.06
CA LEU A 21 -3.07 -0.44 39.94
C LEU A 21 -1.56 -0.59 40.10
N ILE A 22 -0.79 -0.40 38.99
CA ILE A 22 0.66 -0.44 39.02
C ILE A 22 1.20 0.73 39.82
N GLU A 23 0.71 1.96 39.57
CA GLU A 23 1.08 3.14 40.34
C GLU A 23 0.85 2.96 41.83
N ALA A 24 -0.34 2.50 42.21
CA ALA A 24 -0.69 2.25 43.57
C ALA A 24 0.13 1.14 44.22
N LYS A 25 0.36 0.02 43.49
CA LYS A 25 1.08 -1.14 44.03
C LYS A 25 2.55 -0.89 44.25
N PHE A 26 3.18 -0.12 43.36
CA PHE A 26 4.62 0.09 43.36
C PHE A 26 5.04 1.49 43.78
N ASN A 27 4.08 2.34 44.12
CA ASN A 27 4.29 3.75 44.50
C ASN A 27 5.16 4.49 43.46
N VAL A 28 4.82 4.30 42.17
CA VAL A 28 5.48 4.95 41.05
C VAL A 28 4.47 5.77 40.26
N LYS A 29 4.95 6.74 39.51
CA LYS A 29 4.14 7.47 38.52
C LYS A 29 4.45 6.95 37.10
N ILE A 30 3.41 6.67 36.33
CA ILE A 30 3.53 6.30 34.91
C ILE A 30 3.20 7.53 34.08
N PRO A 31 4.22 8.24 33.53
CA PRO A 31 3.99 9.49 32.81
C PRO A 31 3.29 9.28 31.47
N TRP A 32 3.46 8.09 30.88
CA TRP A 32 2.89 7.77 29.56
C TRP A 32 2.11 6.47 29.59
N VAL A 33 0.82 6.58 29.35
CA VAL A 33 -0.08 5.45 29.14
C VAL A 33 -0.33 5.36 27.63
N SER A 34 0.39 4.44 26.98
CA SER A 34 0.32 4.26 25.54
C SER A 34 -0.85 3.39 25.12
N GLY A 35 -1.68 3.89 24.24
CA GLY A 35 -2.78 3.14 23.67
C GLY A 35 -3.23 3.73 22.34
N GLY A 36 -3.63 2.87 21.42
CA GLY A 36 -4.07 3.28 20.09
C GLY A 36 -2.94 3.50 19.07
N THR A 37 -3.34 3.41 17.82
CA THR A 37 -2.53 3.58 16.63
C THR A 37 -3.21 4.59 15.70
N SER A 38 -2.84 4.62 14.42
CA SER A 38 -3.51 5.42 13.38
C SER A 38 -5.04 5.27 13.36
N VAL A 39 -5.57 4.12 13.78
CA VAL A 39 -7.01 3.85 13.91
C VAL A 39 -7.69 4.78 14.95
N ALA A 40 -6.94 5.34 15.89
CA ALA A 40 -7.49 6.23 16.90
C ALA A 40 -7.73 7.67 16.42
N ILE A 41 -7.17 8.07 15.28
CA ILE A 41 -7.23 9.45 14.79
C ILE A 41 -8.67 9.99 14.69
N PRO A 42 -9.66 9.29 14.10
CA PRO A 42 -11.02 9.81 14.02
C PRO A 42 -11.65 10.08 15.39
N LEU A 43 -11.27 9.30 16.41
CA LEU A 43 -11.72 9.52 17.79
C LEU A 43 -11.04 10.75 18.40
N LEU A 44 -9.73 10.93 18.14
CA LEU A 44 -8.98 12.08 18.63
C LEU A 44 -9.50 13.38 18.02
N LEU A 45 -9.81 13.39 16.73
CA LEU A 45 -10.39 14.56 16.04
C LEU A 45 -11.77 14.94 16.59
N LYS A 46 -12.54 13.96 17.07
CA LYS A 46 -13.84 14.18 17.74
C LYS A 46 -13.71 14.48 19.24
N ASN A 47 -12.48 14.69 19.75
CA ASN A 47 -12.21 14.83 21.19
C ASN A 47 -12.73 13.66 22.06
N ALA A 48 -12.94 12.50 21.47
CA ALA A 48 -13.43 11.28 22.12
C ALA A 48 -12.29 10.37 22.59
N ARG A 49 -11.21 10.95 23.16
CA ARG A 49 -10.08 10.16 23.66
C ARG A 49 -10.45 9.45 24.96
N PRO A 50 -9.98 8.21 25.20
CA PRO A 50 -10.06 7.58 26.49
C PRO A 50 -9.26 8.39 27.53
N MET A 51 -9.86 8.67 28.69
CA MET A 51 -9.26 9.56 29.71
C MET A 51 -7.89 9.12 30.22
N ALA A 52 -7.60 7.82 30.16
CA ALA A 52 -6.34 7.23 30.65
C ALA A 52 -5.21 7.18 29.63
N VAL A 53 -5.50 7.34 28.34
CA VAL A 53 -4.50 7.25 27.29
C VAL A 53 -4.01 8.65 26.94
N ASN A 54 -2.71 8.88 27.11
CA ASN A 54 -2.06 10.16 26.81
C ASN A 54 -0.91 10.04 25.81
N HIS A 55 -0.66 8.84 25.27
CA HIS A 55 0.35 8.58 24.26
C HIS A 55 -0.20 7.67 23.16
N PHE A 56 -0.05 8.07 21.90
CA PHE A 56 -0.53 7.37 20.71
C PHE A 56 0.65 7.13 19.75
N ARG A 57 0.63 5.96 19.08
CA ARG A 57 1.60 5.63 18.04
C ARG A 57 0.92 5.78 16.69
N ILE A 58 1.16 6.91 16.04
CA ILE A 58 0.55 7.25 14.77
C ILE A 58 1.63 7.28 13.70
N GLY A 59 1.45 6.49 12.66
CA GLY A 59 2.34 6.43 11.51
C GLY A 59 1.53 6.46 10.22
N GLU A 60 0.83 5.40 9.89
CA GLU A 60 0.11 5.26 8.62
C GLU A 60 -0.81 6.43 8.32
N ALA A 61 -1.69 6.81 9.24
CA ALA A 61 -2.60 7.92 9.01
C ALA A 61 -1.88 9.27 8.87
N LEU A 62 -0.71 9.45 9.53
CA LEU A 62 0.07 10.67 9.40
C LEU A 62 0.70 10.81 8.00
N PHE A 63 1.27 9.71 7.48
CA PHE A 63 2.01 9.73 6.21
C PHE A 63 1.09 9.54 4.98
N PHE A 64 -0.06 8.89 5.16
CA PHE A 64 -1.00 8.61 4.06
C PHE A 64 -2.30 9.41 4.15
N GLY A 65 -2.46 10.23 5.17
CA GLY A 65 -3.62 11.10 5.35
C GLY A 65 -4.96 10.37 5.36
N LYS A 66 -4.98 9.07 5.69
CA LYS A 66 -6.12 8.19 5.49
C LYS A 66 -6.77 7.77 6.80
N ASP A 67 -8.09 7.87 6.86
CA ASP A 67 -8.90 7.24 7.89
C ASP A 67 -8.97 5.73 7.60
N LEU A 68 -8.42 4.93 8.52
CA LEU A 68 -8.34 3.48 8.33
C LEU A 68 -9.68 2.75 8.49
N PHE A 69 -10.74 3.42 8.94
CA PHE A 69 -12.08 2.85 9.01
C PHE A 69 -12.87 3.10 7.74
N THR A 70 -12.88 4.34 7.25
CA THR A 70 -13.66 4.73 6.07
C THR A 70 -12.88 4.57 4.77
N GLY A 71 -11.54 4.59 4.85
CA GLY A 71 -10.66 4.63 3.70
C GLY A 71 -10.58 6.01 3.03
N GLU A 72 -11.27 7.01 3.57
CA GLU A 72 -11.30 8.38 3.05
C GLU A 72 -10.09 9.18 3.53
N THR A 73 -9.78 10.25 2.80
CA THR A 73 -8.75 11.20 3.23
C THR A 73 -9.26 12.02 4.42
N ILE A 74 -8.45 12.10 5.47
CA ILE A 74 -8.73 12.92 6.64
C ILE A 74 -8.66 14.39 6.24
N GLU A 75 -9.66 15.18 6.62
CA GLU A 75 -9.74 16.60 6.30
C GLU A 75 -8.45 17.35 6.72
N GLY A 76 -7.89 18.11 5.79
CA GLY A 76 -6.66 18.86 6.00
C GLY A 76 -5.37 18.05 5.86
N MET A 77 -5.44 16.75 5.50
CA MET A 77 -4.28 15.90 5.25
C MET A 77 -4.11 15.58 3.76
N HIS A 78 -2.89 15.27 3.37
CA HIS A 78 -2.53 14.81 2.02
C HIS A 78 -2.47 13.29 1.97
N ASN A 79 -2.92 12.69 0.86
CA ASN A 79 -2.90 11.24 0.65
C ASN A 79 -2.00 10.81 -0.53
N ASP A 80 -1.17 11.72 -1.01
CA ASP A 80 -0.29 11.58 -2.18
C ASP A 80 1.18 11.91 -1.85
N VAL A 81 1.57 11.77 -0.58
CA VAL A 81 2.91 12.10 -0.08
C VAL A 81 3.99 11.15 -0.65
N PHE A 82 3.62 9.89 -0.91
CA PHE A 82 4.54 8.92 -1.49
C PHE A 82 4.10 8.52 -2.89
N LYS A 83 5.04 8.60 -3.82
CA LYS A 83 4.90 8.09 -5.19
C LYS A 83 6.08 7.22 -5.56
N LEU A 84 5.82 6.23 -6.40
CA LEU A 84 6.84 5.46 -7.07
C LEU A 84 6.86 5.86 -8.54
N TYR A 85 8.07 6.04 -9.07
CA TYR A 85 8.31 6.19 -10.49
C TYR A 85 9.15 5.02 -10.96
N ALA A 86 8.65 4.27 -11.93
CA ALA A 86 9.36 3.15 -12.55
C ALA A 86 9.56 3.44 -14.05
N GLN A 87 10.75 3.12 -14.57
CA GLN A 87 11.10 3.42 -15.95
C GLN A 87 10.66 2.29 -16.87
N ILE A 88 10.13 2.66 -18.04
CA ILE A 88 9.85 1.72 -19.11
C ILE A 88 11.17 1.32 -19.80
N ILE A 89 11.48 0.03 -19.79
CA ILE A 89 12.67 -0.53 -20.41
C ILE A 89 12.39 -1.24 -21.73
N GLU A 90 11.15 -1.69 -21.94
CA GLU A 90 10.71 -2.33 -23.19
C GLU A 90 9.23 -2.02 -23.44
N ILE A 91 8.86 -1.89 -24.73
CA ILE A 91 7.45 -1.84 -25.16
C ILE A 91 7.31 -2.83 -26.31
N THR A 92 6.33 -3.73 -26.19
CA THR A 92 6.08 -4.75 -27.21
C THR A 92 4.60 -5.11 -27.28
N GLU A 93 4.14 -5.44 -28.47
CA GLU A 93 2.79 -5.98 -28.67
C GLU A 93 2.82 -7.48 -28.45
N LYS A 94 1.95 -7.99 -27.59
CA LYS A 94 1.86 -9.42 -27.24
C LYS A 94 0.42 -9.91 -27.31
N PRO A 95 0.20 -11.19 -27.67
CA PRO A 95 -1.11 -11.81 -27.53
C PRO A 95 -1.63 -11.71 -26.10
N ASP A 96 -2.92 -11.49 -25.93
CA ASP A 96 -3.54 -11.42 -24.61
C ASP A 96 -3.49 -12.76 -23.90
N ASN A 97 -3.74 -13.83 -24.64
CA ASN A 97 -3.52 -15.19 -24.15
C ASN A 97 -2.15 -15.71 -24.56
N PRO A 98 -1.36 -16.24 -23.63
CA PRO A 98 -0.09 -16.88 -23.96
C PRO A 98 -0.31 -18.14 -24.81
N ILE A 99 0.62 -18.38 -25.74
CA ILE A 99 0.59 -19.54 -26.64
C ILE A 99 1.61 -20.56 -26.13
N GLY A 100 1.18 -21.81 -25.92
CA GLY A 100 2.03 -22.93 -25.53
C GLY A 100 1.69 -23.51 -24.17
N GLU A 101 2.56 -24.38 -23.67
CA GLU A 101 2.44 -24.95 -22.32
C GLU A 101 2.78 -23.88 -21.27
N LEU A 102 1.89 -23.70 -20.32
CA LEU A 102 2.03 -22.69 -19.27
C LEU A 102 2.57 -23.33 -18.01
N GLY A 103 3.66 -22.78 -17.49
CA GLY A 103 4.20 -23.11 -16.18
C GLY A 103 3.68 -22.18 -15.08
N GLU A 104 4.12 -22.43 -13.86
CA GLU A 104 3.89 -21.53 -12.73
C GLU A 104 4.81 -20.29 -12.85
N ASN A 105 4.30 -19.15 -12.45
CA ASN A 105 5.12 -17.94 -12.30
C ASN A 105 5.98 -18.02 -11.02
N VAL A 106 6.85 -17.03 -10.80
CA VAL A 106 7.75 -16.99 -9.63
C VAL A 106 7.03 -16.94 -8.28
N ALA A 107 5.73 -16.62 -8.28
CA ALA A 107 4.88 -16.65 -7.08
C ALA A 107 4.14 -18.00 -6.90
N GLY A 108 4.38 -18.99 -7.79
CA GLY A 108 3.73 -20.30 -7.76
C GLY A 108 2.29 -20.30 -8.30
N ASN A 109 1.89 -19.26 -9.03
CA ASN A 109 0.56 -19.19 -9.64
C ASN A 109 0.66 -19.62 -11.11
N THR A 110 -0.34 -20.40 -11.56
CA THR A 110 -0.55 -20.69 -12.98
C THR A 110 -1.37 -19.58 -13.62
N TYR A 111 -1.05 -19.25 -14.86
CA TYR A 111 -1.86 -18.31 -15.63
C TYR A 111 -3.20 -18.97 -16.01
N GLU A 112 -4.31 -18.32 -15.68
CA GLU A 112 -5.63 -18.77 -16.10
C GLU A 112 -5.91 -18.25 -17.51
N ILE A 113 -6.05 -19.19 -18.46
CA ILE A 113 -6.45 -18.83 -19.83
C ILE A 113 -7.92 -18.42 -19.80
N ASN A 114 -8.21 -17.22 -20.25
CA ASN A 114 -9.58 -16.81 -20.47
C ASN A 114 -10.06 -17.36 -21.83
N GLU A 115 -10.82 -18.46 -21.79
CA GLU A 115 -11.34 -19.14 -23.00
C GLU A 115 -12.28 -18.26 -23.84
N GLU A 116 -12.85 -17.20 -23.26
CA GLU A 116 -13.73 -16.25 -23.97
C GLU A 116 -12.94 -15.19 -24.76
N THR A 117 -11.64 -15.06 -24.52
CA THR A 117 -10.81 -14.06 -25.21
C THR A 117 -10.43 -14.58 -26.62
N ASP A 118 -10.67 -13.76 -27.62
CA ASP A 118 -10.24 -14.04 -29.00
C ASP A 118 -8.70 -14.21 -29.03
N LEU A 119 -8.23 -15.35 -29.50
CA LEU A 119 -6.81 -15.69 -29.62
C LEU A 119 -6.02 -14.71 -30.54
N SER A 120 -6.72 -13.90 -31.32
CA SER A 120 -6.13 -12.88 -32.18
C SER A 120 -5.95 -11.52 -31.47
N GLN A 121 -6.51 -11.35 -30.27
CA GLN A 121 -6.35 -10.11 -29.52
C GLN A 121 -4.92 -9.95 -29.01
N THR A 122 -4.39 -8.74 -29.21
CA THR A 122 -3.08 -8.34 -28.73
C THR A 122 -3.20 -7.10 -27.85
N SER A 123 -2.31 -6.98 -26.90
CA SER A 123 -2.17 -5.81 -26.05
C SER A 123 -0.78 -5.20 -26.18
N LEU A 124 -0.70 -3.89 -26.06
CA LEU A 124 0.56 -3.16 -26.00
C LEU A 124 1.06 -3.21 -24.55
N ARG A 125 2.12 -3.97 -24.32
CA ARG A 125 2.69 -4.18 -22.99
C ARG A 125 4.01 -3.42 -22.85
N ALA A 126 4.20 -2.84 -21.67
CA ALA A 126 5.47 -2.25 -21.28
C ALA A 126 6.07 -3.04 -20.11
N ILE A 127 7.39 -3.16 -20.12
CA ILE A 127 8.17 -3.74 -19.01
C ILE A 127 8.80 -2.60 -18.25
N LEU A 128 8.67 -2.65 -16.93
CA LEU A 128 9.23 -1.69 -15.98
C LEU A 128 10.44 -2.29 -15.25
N ASP A 129 11.37 -1.43 -14.86
CA ASP A 129 12.60 -1.74 -14.12
C ASP A 129 12.40 -1.98 -12.62
N ILE A 130 11.25 -2.49 -12.23
CA ILE A 130 10.92 -2.85 -10.85
C ILE A 130 10.18 -4.18 -10.82
N GLY A 131 10.46 -5.03 -9.84
CA GLY A 131 9.86 -6.35 -9.70
C GLY A 131 9.56 -6.74 -8.27
N LEU A 132 9.30 -8.05 -8.07
CA LEU A 132 8.86 -8.61 -6.78
C LEU A 132 9.91 -8.53 -5.67
N LEU A 133 11.19 -8.36 -6.01
CA LEU A 133 12.26 -8.15 -5.02
C LEU A 133 12.09 -6.83 -4.28
N ASP A 134 11.57 -5.81 -4.96
CA ASP A 134 11.38 -4.48 -4.39
C ASP A 134 9.94 -4.25 -3.90
N MET A 135 8.94 -4.82 -4.61
CA MET A 135 7.56 -4.43 -4.42
C MET A 135 6.57 -5.51 -4.84
N GLN A 136 5.53 -5.69 -4.05
CA GLN A 136 4.37 -6.50 -4.45
C GLN A 136 3.37 -5.64 -5.22
N PRO A 137 2.93 -6.05 -6.43
CA PRO A 137 2.03 -5.28 -7.29
C PRO A 137 0.73 -4.83 -6.62
N GLN A 138 0.22 -5.62 -5.70
CA GLN A 138 -1.02 -5.33 -4.95
C GLN A 138 -0.96 -4.05 -4.09
N TYR A 139 0.22 -3.50 -3.83
CA TYR A 139 0.42 -2.26 -3.08
C TYR A 139 0.62 -1.05 -3.98
N LEU A 140 0.53 -1.25 -5.29
CA LEU A 140 0.67 -0.21 -6.31
C LEU A 140 -0.68 0.10 -6.96
N GLU A 141 -0.91 1.36 -7.22
CA GLU A 141 -2.04 1.84 -8.02
C GLU A 141 -1.50 2.82 -9.07
N PRO A 142 -1.56 2.49 -10.38
CA PRO A 142 -1.14 3.41 -11.40
C PRO A 142 -1.90 4.75 -11.32
N ASP A 143 -1.20 5.87 -11.42
CA ASP A 143 -1.87 7.18 -11.46
C ASP A 143 -2.74 7.31 -12.73
N ASN A 144 -2.28 6.74 -13.84
CA ASN A 144 -3.10 6.60 -15.05
C ASN A 144 -4.01 5.37 -14.93
N LYS A 145 -5.30 5.58 -14.78
CA LYS A 145 -6.33 4.54 -14.61
C LYS A 145 -6.50 3.61 -15.81
N ASN A 146 -5.97 4.00 -16.97
CA ASN A 146 -6.00 3.20 -18.19
C ASN A 146 -4.79 2.25 -18.31
N ILE A 147 -3.94 2.20 -17.28
CA ILE A 147 -2.84 1.24 -17.16
C ILE A 147 -3.24 0.14 -16.21
N THR A 148 -2.98 -1.10 -16.60
CA THR A 148 -3.22 -2.28 -15.75
C THR A 148 -1.91 -3.02 -15.52
N ILE A 149 -1.64 -3.42 -14.27
CA ILE A 149 -0.54 -4.31 -13.95
C ILE A 149 -0.95 -5.72 -14.35
N VAL A 150 -0.15 -6.37 -15.21
CA VAL A 150 -0.44 -7.69 -15.76
C VAL A 150 0.21 -8.78 -14.92
N ASP A 151 1.53 -8.68 -14.70
CA ASP A 151 2.31 -9.66 -13.94
C ASP A 151 3.63 -9.03 -13.50
N ALA A 152 4.39 -9.74 -12.65
CA ALA A 152 5.72 -9.33 -12.24
C ALA A 152 6.62 -10.55 -12.04
N SER A 153 7.86 -10.43 -12.49
CA SER A 153 8.97 -11.32 -12.16
C SER A 153 9.76 -10.78 -10.96
N SER A 154 10.88 -11.43 -10.63
CA SER A 154 11.77 -10.96 -9.58
C SER A 154 12.20 -9.49 -9.77
N ASP A 155 12.57 -9.12 -10.99
CA ASP A 155 13.26 -7.86 -11.29
C ASP A 155 12.44 -6.90 -12.16
N MET A 156 11.35 -7.37 -12.75
CA MET A 156 10.58 -6.62 -13.76
C MET A 156 9.08 -6.77 -13.55
N MET A 157 8.34 -5.72 -13.89
CA MET A 157 6.88 -5.71 -13.88
C MET A 157 6.36 -5.46 -15.29
N VAL A 158 5.32 -6.20 -15.67
CA VAL A 158 4.63 -6.04 -16.95
C VAL A 158 3.33 -5.27 -16.72
N ILE A 159 3.15 -4.20 -17.49
CA ILE A 159 1.92 -3.42 -17.51
C ILE A 159 1.30 -3.41 -18.90
N ASP A 160 -0.02 -3.35 -18.96
CA ASP A 160 -0.78 -3.10 -20.18
C ASP A 160 -1.03 -1.59 -20.32
N ILE A 161 -0.62 -1.02 -21.45
CA ILE A 161 -0.77 0.40 -21.78
C ILE A 161 -1.66 0.63 -22.99
N SER A 162 -2.34 -0.41 -23.50
CA SER A 162 -3.18 -0.36 -24.71
C SER A 162 -4.27 0.71 -24.65
N ASN A 163 -4.88 0.89 -23.47
CA ASN A 163 -5.99 1.82 -23.27
C ASN A 163 -5.54 3.23 -22.87
N SER A 164 -4.21 3.48 -22.82
CA SER A 164 -3.69 4.78 -22.45
C SER A 164 -3.77 5.78 -23.62
N GLU A 165 -4.28 6.97 -23.33
CA GLU A 165 -4.24 8.08 -24.29
C GLU A 165 -2.82 8.64 -24.49
N LYS A 166 -1.92 8.42 -23.51
CA LYS A 166 -0.52 8.83 -23.59
C LYS A 166 0.26 7.82 -24.41
N ASN A 167 0.97 8.30 -25.43
CA ASN A 167 1.87 7.49 -26.23
C ASN A 167 3.23 7.37 -25.50
N TYR A 168 3.38 6.30 -24.74
CA TYR A 168 4.59 6.01 -23.98
C TYR A 168 5.75 5.55 -24.86
N LYS A 169 6.97 5.83 -24.40
CA LYS A 169 8.24 5.42 -25.04
C LYS A 169 9.15 4.78 -23.99
N ILE A 170 10.11 4.00 -24.49
CA ILE A 170 11.21 3.50 -23.66
C ILE A 170 11.94 4.69 -23.03
N GLY A 171 12.18 4.61 -21.73
CA GLY A 171 12.74 5.68 -20.91
C GLY A 171 11.71 6.57 -20.22
N ASP A 172 10.43 6.52 -20.60
CA ASP A 172 9.38 7.22 -19.87
C ASP A 172 9.15 6.63 -18.49
N LEU A 173 8.72 7.47 -17.55
CA LEU A 173 8.38 7.06 -16.21
C LEU A 173 6.88 6.83 -16.07
N ILE A 174 6.52 5.74 -15.43
CA ILE A 174 5.18 5.42 -14.95
C ILE A 174 5.11 5.75 -13.47
N SER A 175 4.11 6.53 -13.08
CA SER A 175 3.89 6.90 -11.68
C SER A 175 2.81 6.02 -11.04
N PHE A 176 3.06 5.66 -9.78
CA PHE A 176 2.16 4.87 -8.97
C PHE A 176 1.92 5.54 -7.62
N LYS A 177 0.69 5.49 -7.15
CA LYS A 177 0.37 5.69 -5.75
C LYS A 177 0.76 4.45 -4.96
N LEU A 178 1.22 4.67 -3.74
CA LEU A 178 1.63 3.61 -2.84
C LEU A 178 0.59 3.37 -1.75
N GLN A 179 0.34 2.12 -1.42
CA GLN A 179 -0.25 1.76 -0.15
C GLN A 179 0.82 1.74 0.95
N TYR A 180 0.42 1.75 2.21
CA TYR A 180 1.34 1.80 3.36
C TYR A 180 2.44 0.74 3.31
N MET A 181 2.07 -0.53 3.10
CA MET A 181 3.07 -1.61 2.99
C MET A 181 4.00 -1.41 1.80
N GLY A 182 3.49 -0.87 0.69
CA GLY A 182 4.31 -0.54 -0.47
C GLY A 182 5.40 0.47 -0.14
N ALA A 183 5.05 1.57 0.51
CA ALA A 183 6.05 2.55 0.93
C ALA A 183 7.09 1.94 1.89
N LEU A 184 6.68 1.07 2.83
CA LEU A 184 7.62 0.41 3.74
C LEU A 184 8.62 -0.49 3.00
N TYR A 185 8.17 -1.26 2.00
CA TYR A 185 9.08 -2.07 1.17
C TYR A 185 10.10 -1.18 0.46
N LEU A 186 9.64 -0.15 -0.27
CA LEU A 186 10.51 0.72 -1.04
C LEU A 186 11.48 1.54 -0.18
N LEU A 187 11.02 2.02 0.98
CA LEU A 187 11.88 2.74 1.93
C LEU A 187 12.99 1.85 2.50
N ASN A 188 12.77 0.54 2.58
CA ASN A 188 13.74 -0.43 3.09
C ASN A 188 14.63 -1.03 1.98
N SER A 189 14.33 -0.82 0.70
CA SER A 189 15.16 -1.29 -0.41
C SER A 189 16.37 -0.36 -0.61
N ASP A 190 17.56 -0.94 -0.74
CA ASP A 190 18.78 -0.23 -1.08
C ASP A 190 18.88 0.08 -2.59
N TYR A 191 18.08 -0.56 -3.40
CA TYR A 191 18.07 -0.40 -4.86
C TYR A 191 17.18 0.75 -5.34
N ILE A 192 16.25 1.20 -4.51
CA ILE A 192 15.32 2.28 -4.84
C ILE A 192 15.89 3.61 -4.39
N GLU A 193 16.06 4.54 -5.31
CA GLU A 193 16.45 5.91 -5.01
C GLU A 193 15.31 6.66 -4.30
N LYS A 194 15.62 7.34 -3.21
CA LYS A 194 14.67 8.14 -2.44
C LYS A 194 14.95 9.61 -2.73
N VAL A 195 14.01 10.26 -3.41
CA VAL A 195 14.11 11.69 -3.76
C VAL A 195 13.04 12.48 -3.01
N ASN A 196 13.36 13.72 -2.63
CA ASN A 196 12.41 14.67 -2.05
C ASN A 196 12.10 15.72 -3.12
N GLU A 197 10.82 15.90 -3.42
CA GLU A 197 10.30 16.93 -4.30
C GLU A 197 9.87 18.18 -3.51
#